data_b43c9f5a10b301f9115bbe38428272cb
#
_entry.id   b43c9f5a10b301f9115bbe38428272cb
#
_cell.length_a   1.000
_cell.length_b   1.000
_cell.length_c   1.000
_cell.angle_alpha   90.00
_cell.angle_beta   90.00
_cell.angle_gamma   90.00
#
_symmetry.space_group_name_H-M   'P 1'
#
loop_
_entity.id
_entity.type
_entity.pdbx_description
1 polymer ?
#
loop_
_entity_poly.entity_id
_entity_poly.type
_entity_poly.pdbx_seq_one_letter_code
_entity_poly.pdbx_strand_id
1 'polypeptide(L)'
;MTTDQESPRVASASREIAAGAGTIFELIADPAQQPRWDGNDNLATAAAGQRVRRAGDVFTMQITTGDIRENHVVEFDEGRLIAWMPAEVGQKRPGHLWRWELEPLGASRTQVTHTYDWTRLTDESRFPRARSTNAGRLNASLDRLAALAESS
;
A
#
# COMPACT_ATOMS: atom_id res chain seq x y z
N MET A 1 30.89 3.24 -11.08
CA MET A 1 30.14 3.29 -10.88
C MET A 1 29.28 3.30 -10.40
N THR A 2 28.94 3.14 -10.29
CA THR A 2 28.23 2.99 -9.96
C THR A 2 27.19 2.81 -9.45
N THR A 3 27.16 2.55 -9.19
CA THR A 3 25.97 1.96 -8.78
C THR A 3 25.12 2.80 -7.97
N ASP A 4 25.67 3.77 -7.51
CA ASP A 4 24.94 4.76 -6.85
C ASP A 4 23.85 5.24 -7.69
N GLN A 5 24.07 5.29 -8.90
CA GLN A 5 23.02 5.69 -9.74
C GLN A 5 21.98 4.59 -9.78
N GLU A 6 22.30 3.48 -9.21
CA GLU A 6 21.33 2.44 -9.08
C GLU A 6 20.69 2.49 -7.73
N SER A 7 20.31 3.66 -7.28
CA SER A 7 19.52 3.79 -6.09
C SER A 7 18.36 2.81 -6.17
N PRO A 8 18.08 2.09 -5.12
CA PRO A 8 16.98 1.12 -5.16
C PRO A 8 15.68 1.79 -5.54
N ARG A 9 15.00 1.21 -6.50
CA ARG A 9 13.65 1.64 -6.87
C ARG A 9 12.59 0.82 -6.19
N VAL A 10 12.99 0.11 -5.13
CA VAL A 10 12.10 -0.67 -4.29
C VAL A 10 12.44 -0.33 -2.86
N ALA A 11 11.44 0.10 -2.10
CA ALA A 11 11.57 0.27 -0.66
C ALA A 11 10.66 -0.75 0.01
N SER A 12 11.09 -1.27 1.15
CA SER A 12 10.32 -2.29 1.85
C SER A 12 10.51 -2.15 3.34
N ALA A 13 9.47 -2.49 4.10
CA ALA A 13 9.52 -2.53 5.54
C ALA A 13 8.63 -3.67 6.01
N SER A 14 9.01 -4.28 7.13
CA SER A 14 8.26 -5.40 7.69
C SER A 14 8.13 -5.22 9.19
N ARG A 15 7.04 -5.75 9.74
CA ARG A 15 6.90 -5.86 11.18
C ARG A 15 5.94 -6.98 11.52
N GLU A 16 6.08 -7.52 12.72
CA GLU A 16 5.14 -8.47 13.26
C GLU A 16 4.00 -7.70 13.93
N ILE A 17 2.76 -8.12 13.67
CA ILE A 17 1.57 -7.50 14.26
C ILE A 17 0.85 -8.57 15.07
N ALA A 18 0.45 -8.23 16.30
CA ALA A 18 -0.24 -9.14 17.20
C ALA A 18 -1.74 -9.18 16.88
N ALA A 19 -2.06 -9.67 15.69
CA ALA A 19 -3.42 -9.87 15.23
C ALA A 19 -3.43 -10.92 14.13
N GLY A 20 -4.57 -11.53 13.90
CA GLY A 20 -4.71 -12.53 12.85
C GLY A 20 -4.66 -11.91 11.46
N ALA A 21 -4.21 -12.68 10.48
CA ALA A 21 -4.06 -12.20 9.11
C ALA A 21 -5.38 -11.69 8.52
N GLY A 22 -6.50 -12.35 8.83
CA GLY A 22 -7.81 -11.92 8.32
C GLY A 22 -8.20 -10.54 8.81
N THR A 23 -7.98 -10.26 10.10
CA THR A 23 -8.28 -8.94 10.67
C THR A 23 -7.43 -7.86 9.99
N ILE A 24 -6.14 -8.13 9.82
CA ILE A 24 -5.22 -7.17 9.20
C ILE A 24 -5.59 -6.96 7.74
N PHE A 25 -5.83 -8.06 7.01
CA PHE A 25 -6.10 -7.99 5.58
C PHE A 25 -7.36 -7.16 5.29
N GLU A 26 -8.38 -7.29 6.14
CA GLU A 26 -9.62 -6.52 5.97
C GLU A 26 -9.35 -5.01 6.03
N LEU A 27 -8.45 -4.59 6.90
CA LEU A 27 -8.09 -3.16 7.01
C LEU A 27 -7.35 -2.66 5.76
N ILE A 28 -6.66 -3.54 5.05
CA ILE A 28 -5.91 -3.17 3.85
C ILE A 28 -6.79 -3.25 2.61
N ALA A 29 -7.54 -4.33 2.45
CA ALA A 29 -8.30 -4.62 1.25
C ALA A 29 -9.60 -3.82 1.13
N ASP A 30 -10.05 -3.20 2.22
CA ASP A 30 -11.22 -2.32 2.20
C ASP A 30 -10.74 -0.87 2.13
N PRO A 31 -10.86 -0.20 0.98
CA PRO A 31 -10.33 1.16 0.82
C PRO A 31 -10.87 2.15 1.85
N ALA A 32 -12.11 1.99 2.31
CA ALA A 32 -12.67 2.87 3.31
C ALA A 32 -11.89 2.86 4.63
N GLN A 33 -11.13 1.79 4.90
CA GLN A 33 -10.33 1.66 6.10
C GLN A 33 -8.92 2.25 5.94
N GLN A 34 -8.45 2.43 4.71
CA GLN A 34 -7.05 2.80 4.46
C GLN A 34 -6.63 4.13 5.06
N PRO A 35 -7.45 5.19 5.07
CA PRO A 35 -7.05 6.44 5.72
C PRO A 35 -6.76 6.28 7.21
N ARG A 36 -7.34 5.26 7.86
CA ARG A 36 -7.15 5.04 9.29
C ARG A 36 -5.73 4.60 9.64
N TRP A 37 -5.05 3.91 8.71
CA TRP A 37 -3.68 3.44 8.94
C TRP A 37 -2.64 4.19 8.11
N ASP A 38 -3.03 5.09 7.23
CA ASP A 38 -2.05 5.87 6.48
C ASP A 38 -1.25 6.74 7.45
N GLY A 39 0.05 6.52 7.52
CA GLY A 39 0.95 7.23 8.41
C GLY A 39 1.61 8.46 7.79
N ASN A 40 1.22 8.82 6.55
CA ASN A 40 1.92 9.85 5.80
C ASN A 40 1.01 11.01 5.35
N ASP A 41 -0.19 11.11 5.91
CA ASP A 41 -1.15 12.17 5.59
C ASP A 41 -1.38 12.28 4.07
N ASN A 42 -1.58 11.15 3.43
CA ASN A 42 -1.74 11.08 1.99
C ASN A 42 -3.15 10.65 1.58
N LEU A 43 -3.79 9.77 2.33
CA LEU A 43 -5.10 9.23 2.00
C LEU A 43 -6.18 9.94 2.81
N ALA A 44 -7.19 10.52 2.13
CA ALA A 44 -8.23 11.29 2.81
C ALA A 44 -9.48 10.45 3.04
N THR A 45 -10.11 9.94 1.97
CA THR A 45 -11.36 9.21 2.11
C THR A 45 -11.63 8.34 0.89
N ALA A 46 -12.34 7.24 1.11
CA ALA A 46 -12.81 6.38 0.03
C ALA A 46 -14.25 5.98 0.33
N ALA A 47 -15.05 5.84 -0.71
CA ALA A 47 -16.43 5.42 -0.55
C ALA A 47 -16.49 3.99 -0.01
N ALA A 48 -17.52 3.69 0.77
CA ALA A 48 -17.78 2.34 1.25
C ALA A 48 -18.18 1.44 0.07
N GLY A 49 -17.98 0.13 0.23
CA GLY A 49 -18.43 -0.84 -0.75
C GLY A 49 -17.41 -1.18 -1.84
N GLN A 50 -16.16 -0.78 -1.68
CA GLN A 50 -15.11 -1.05 -2.65
C GLN A 50 -14.14 -2.15 -2.22
N ARG A 51 -14.52 -2.99 -1.26
CA ARG A 51 -13.63 -4.04 -0.78
C ARG A 51 -13.12 -4.87 -1.97
N VAL A 52 -11.78 -4.96 -2.09
CA VAL A 52 -11.12 -5.66 -3.18
C VAL A 52 -11.28 -7.17 -3.00
N ARG A 53 -11.57 -7.89 -4.09
CA ARG A 53 -11.83 -9.33 -4.04
C ARG A 53 -10.98 -10.13 -5.04
N ARG A 54 -10.33 -9.45 -6.00
CA ARG A 54 -9.55 -10.13 -7.05
C ARG A 54 -8.64 -9.15 -7.78
N ALA A 55 -7.62 -9.68 -8.43
CA ALA A 55 -6.82 -8.90 -9.37
C ALA A 55 -7.74 -8.43 -10.51
N GLY A 56 -7.52 -7.20 -10.97
CA GLY A 56 -8.37 -6.57 -11.97
C GLY A 56 -9.39 -5.62 -11.37
N ASP A 57 -9.67 -5.71 -10.07
CA ASP A 57 -10.54 -4.74 -9.41
C ASP A 57 -9.87 -3.37 -9.43
N VAL A 58 -10.70 -2.33 -9.48
CA VAL A 58 -10.24 -0.94 -9.41
C VAL A 58 -11.01 -0.27 -8.27
N PHE A 59 -10.28 0.40 -7.38
CA PHE A 59 -10.94 1.19 -6.35
C PHE A 59 -10.46 2.64 -6.41
N THR A 60 -11.32 3.55 -5.98
CA THR A 60 -10.97 4.96 -5.98
C THR A 60 -10.67 5.44 -4.56
N MET A 61 -9.77 6.40 -4.47
CA MET A 61 -9.36 7.01 -3.20
C MET A 61 -9.15 8.49 -3.42
N GLN A 62 -9.75 9.32 -2.58
CA GLN A 62 -9.41 10.74 -2.57
C GLN A 62 -8.19 10.94 -1.67
N ILE A 63 -7.16 11.56 -2.22
CA ILE A 63 -5.96 11.85 -1.44
C ILE A 63 -6.08 13.24 -0.80
N THR A 64 -5.15 13.56 0.10
CA THR A 64 -5.26 14.78 0.91
C THR A 64 -5.15 16.07 0.09
N THR A 65 -4.62 16.01 -1.12
CA THR A 65 -4.63 17.15 -2.04
C THR A 65 -6.00 17.43 -2.63
N GLY A 66 -6.96 16.52 -2.46
CA GLY A 66 -8.28 16.60 -3.06
C GLY A 66 -8.41 15.83 -4.36
N ASP A 67 -7.30 15.39 -4.92
CA ASP A 67 -7.32 14.61 -6.17
C ASP A 67 -7.84 13.19 -5.92
N ILE A 68 -8.36 12.59 -6.98
CA ILE A 68 -8.83 11.21 -6.94
C ILE A 68 -7.82 10.32 -7.62
N ARG A 69 -7.54 9.16 -7.02
CA ARG A 69 -6.72 8.12 -7.64
C ARG A 69 -7.56 6.91 -7.94
N GLU A 70 -7.34 6.32 -9.12
CA GLU A 70 -7.87 5.02 -9.47
C GLU A 70 -6.75 4.01 -9.22
N ASN A 71 -7.01 3.07 -8.33
CA ASN A 71 -6.00 2.09 -7.92
C ASN A 71 -6.33 0.75 -8.57
N HIS A 72 -5.47 0.32 -9.48
CA HIS A 72 -5.67 -0.91 -10.25
C HIS A 72 -5.00 -2.07 -9.55
N VAL A 73 -5.79 -3.01 -9.07
CA VAL A 73 -5.28 -4.17 -8.34
C VAL A 73 -4.67 -5.14 -9.34
N VAL A 74 -3.38 -5.41 -9.17
CA VAL A 74 -2.64 -6.26 -10.12
C VAL A 74 -2.21 -7.59 -9.49
N GLU A 75 -2.19 -7.69 -8.15
CA GLU A 75 -1.91 -8.95 -7.46
C GLU A 75 -2.92 -9.10 -6.33
N PHE A 76 -3.44 -10.29 -6.16
CA PHE A 76 -4.39 -10.53 -5.08
C PHE A 76 -4.43 -12.02 -4.72
N ASP A 77 -4.32 -12.29 -3.42
CA ASP A 77 -4.55 -13.60 -2.83
C ASP A 77 -5.18 -13.33 -1.46
N GLU A 78 -6.43 -13.72 -1.29
CA GLU A 78 -7.23 -13.37 -0.11
C GLU A 78 -6.49 -13.69 1.18
N GLY A 79 -6.35 -12.68 2.04
CA GLY A 79 -5.69 -12.83 3.34
C GLY A 79 -4.18 -12.82 3.31
N ARG A 80 -3.55 -12.81 2.14
CA ARG A 80 -2.10 -12.98 2.02
C ARG A 80 -1.41 -11.91 1.21
N LEU A 81 -2.04 -11.43 0.15
CA LEU A 81 -1.35 -10.59 -0.83
C LEU A 81 -2.33 -9.64 -1.49
N ILE A 82 -1.95 -8.37 -1.57
CA ILE A 82 -2.66 -7.39 -2.39
C ILE A 82 -1.65 -6.36 -2.88
N ALA A 83 -1.73 -6.02 -4.16
CA ALA A 83 -0.88 -4.98 -4.72
C ALA A 83 -1.68 -4.19 -5.73
N TRP A 84 -1.48 -2.87 -5.74
CA TRP A 84 -2.17 -2.02 -6.70
C TRP A 84 -1.24 -0.95 -7.27
N MET A 85 -1.61 -0.48 -8.46
CA MET A 85 -0.89 0.58 -9.16
C MET A 85 -1.83 1.78 -9.30
N PRO A 86 -1.51 2.92 -8.67
CA PRO A 86 -2.35 4.11 -8.75
C PRO A 86 -2.26 4.79 -10.12
N ALA A 87 -3.34 5.47 -10.50
CA ALA A 87 -3.39 6.32 -11.68
C ALA A 87 -4.32 7.49 -11.41
N GLU A 88 -4.13 8.58 -12.15
CA GLU A 88 -5.12 9.65 -12.17
C GLU A 88 -6.34 9.17 -12.95
N VAL A 89 -7.51 9.70 -12.64
CA VAL A 89 -8.75 9.24 -13.26
C VAL A 89 -8.64 9.32 -14.78
N GLY A 90 -8.90 8.20 -15.44
CA GLY A 90 -8.89 8.11 -16.90
C GLY A 90 -7.51 8.12 -17.53
N GLN A 91 -6.43 8.10 -16.73
CA GLN A 91 -5.08 8.17 -17.25
C GLN A 91 -4.38 6.82 -17.16
N LYS A 92 -3.26 6.70 -17.87
CA LYS A 92 -2.40 5.53 -17.75
C LYS A 92 -1.77 5.46 -16.37
N ARG A 93 -1.52 4.25 -15.92
CA ARG A 93 -0.76 4.03 -14.69
C ARG A 93 0.67 4.49 -14.89
N PRO A 94 1.20 5.38 -14.04
CA PRO A 94 2.60 5.83 -14.17
C PRO A 94 3.63 4.73 -13.99
N GLY A 95 3.32 3.70 -13.18
CA GLY A 95 4.19 2.55 -13.05
C GLY A 95 4.64 2.22 -11.63
N HIS A 96 4.28 3.05 -10.65
CA HIS A 96 4.59 2.69 -9.27
C HIS A 96 3.54 1.75 -8.70
N LEU A 97 3.95 0.96 -7.70
CA LEU A 97 3.13 -0.13 -7.16
C LEU A 97 3.28 -0.17 -5.65
N TRP A 98 2.17 -0.37 -4.97
CA TRP A 98 2.10 -0.62 -3.53
C TRP A 98 1.73 -2.07 -3.31
N ARG A 99 2.52 -2.80 -2.49
CA ARG A 99 2.26 -4.22 -2.21
C ARG A 99 2.22 -4.46 -0.72
N TRP A 100 1.26 -5.28 -0.30
CA TRP A 100 1.14 -5.77 1.07
C TRP A 100 1.17 -7.28 1.04
N GLU A 101 2.03 -7.86 1.89
CA GLU A 101 2.16 -9.31 2.00
C GLU A 101 2.02 -9.70 3.47
N LEU A 102 1.20 -10.71 3.74
CA LEU A 102 0.91 -11.17 5.08
C LEU A 102 1.29 -12.64 5.22
N GLU A 103 2.10 -12.93 6.24
CA GLU A 103 2.48 -14.31 6.56
C GLU A 103 1.97 -14.62 7.97
N PRO A 104 0.94 -15.48 8.11
CA PRO A 104 0.47 -15.87 9.44
C PRO A 104 1.57 -16.60 10.22
N LEU A 105 1.82 -16.15 11.44
CA LEU A 105 2.75 -16.80 12.36
C LEU A 105 1.98 -17.59 13.44
N GLY A 106 0.67 -17.54 13.38
CA GLY A 106 -0.26 -18.16 14.31
C GLY A 106 -1.61 -17.48 14.18
N ALA A 107 -2.57 -17.89 14.99
CA ALA A 107 -3.93 -17.37 14.89
C ALA A 107 -4.01 -15.88 15.24
N SER A 108 -3.09 -15.39 16.04
CA SER A 108 -3.12 -14.02 16.55
C SER A 108 -1.82 -13.26 16.31
N ARG A 109 -1.00 -13.72 15.37
CA ARG A 109 0.25 -13.03 14.99
C ARG A 109 0.49 -13.17 13.50
N THR A 110 0.93 -12.08 12.87
CA THR A 110 1.17 -12.03 11.43
C THR A 110 2.40 -11.19 11.14
N GLN A 111 3.26 -11.68 10.25
CA GLN A 111 4.36 -10.88 9.71
C GLN A 111 3.82 -10.13 8.52
N VAL A 112 3.91 -8.80 8.53
CA VAL A 112 3.39 -7.95 7.45
C VAL A 112 4.54 -7.23 6.79
N THR A 113 4.60 -7.33 5.47
CA THR A 113 5.61 -6.63 4.66
C THR A 113 4.91 -5.67 3.73
N HIS A 114 5.36 -4.41 3.73
CA HIS A 114 4.83 -3.36 2.87
C HIS A 114 5.95 -2.92 1.92
N THR A 115 5.65 -2.92 0.63
CA THR A 115 6.65 -2.63 -0.41
C THR A 115 6.13 -1.53 -1.33
N TYR A 116 7.00 -0.59 -1.67
CA TYR A 116 6.77 0.39 -2.70
C TYR A 116 7.79 0.14 -3.81
N ASP A 117 7.29 -0.17 -5.01
CA ASP A 117 8.12 -0.57 -6.15
C ASP A 117 7.85 0.42 -7.28
N TRP A 118 8.88 1.17 -7.69
CA TRP A 118 8.73 2.12 -8.78
C TRP A 118 9.69 1.82 -9.93
N THR A 119 10.08 0.54 -10.07
CA THR A 119 10.97 0.12 -11.15
C THR A 119 10.38 0.37 -12.53
N ARG A 120 9.05 0.43 -12.65
CA ARG A 120 8.37 0.66 -13.91
C ARG A 120 7.96 2.12 -14.13
N LEU A 121 8.29 2.99 -13.18
CA LEU A 121 8.00 4.41 -13.29
C LEU A 121 8.95 5.02 -14.31
N THR A 122 8.40 5.70 -15.32
CA THR A 122 9.22 6.30 -16.39
C THR A 122 9.18 7.82 -16.40
N ASP A 123 8.17 8.42 -15.77
CA ASP A 123 8.04 9.88 -15.72
C ASP A 123 9.03 10.43 -14.71
N GLU A 124 10.12 11.01 -15.21
CA GLU A 124 11.21 11.50 -14.35
C GLU A 124 10.75 12.61 -13.40
N SER A 125 9.69 13.34 -13.75
CA SER A 125 9.18 14.38 -12.87
C SER A 125 8.61 13.81 -11.57
N ARG A 126 8.30 12.51 -11.53
CA ARG A 126 7.80 11.82 -10.36
C ARG A 126 8.90 11.15 -9.54
N PHE A 127 10.13 11.11 -10.03
CA PHE A 127 11.22 10.42 -9.36
C PHE A 127 11.56 10.99 -7.98
N PRO A 128 11.58 12.32 -7.76
CA PRO A 128 11.90 12.83 -6.43
C PRO A 128 10.90 12.34 -5.37
N ARG A 129 9.62 12.32 -5.71
CA ARG A 129 8.59 11.83 -4.77
C ARG A 129 8.74 10.33 -4.54
N ALA A 130 9.02 9.57 -5.60
CA ALA A 130 9.23 8.13 -5.48
C ALA A 130 10.43 7.82 -4.58
N ARG A 131 11.54 8.54 -4.75
CA ARG A 131 12.72 8.36 -3.90
C ARG A 131 12.44 8.71 -2.44
N SER A 132 11.54 9.66 -2.19
CA SER A 132 11.21 10.05 -0.83
C SER A 132 10.33 9.02 -0.13
N THR A 133 9.75 8.07 -0.88
CA THR A 133 8.94 7.00 -0.32
C THR A 133 9.89 5.88 0.13
N ASN A 134 10.45 6.05 1.31
CA ASN A 134 11.47 5.18 1.87
C ASN A 134 10.89 4.28 2.95
N ALA A 135 11.73 3.40 3.51
CA ALA A 135 11.31 2.45 4.53
C ALA A 135 10.68 3.14 5.75
N GLY A 136 11.15 4.33 6.11
CA GLY A 136 10.58 5.07 7.23
C GLY A 136 9.13 5.45 7.00
N ARG A 137 8.79 5.84 5.78
CA ARG A 137 7.39 6.15 5.44
C ARG A 137 6.52 4.91 5.45
N LEU A 138 7.06 3.78 4.98
CA LEU A 138 6.34 2.51 5.01
C LEU A 138 6.13 2.04 6.43
N ASN A 139 7.14 2.21 7.28
CA ASN A 139 7.03 1.86 8.70
C ASN A 139 5.97 2.70 9.41
N ALA A 140 5.83 3.97 9.06
CA ALA A 140 4.83 4.83 9.68
C ALA A 140 3.41 4.27 9.48
N SER A 141 3.11 3.76 8.27
CA SER A 141 1.82 3.12 8.01
C SER A 141 1.72 1.76 8.70
N LEU A 142 2.80 0.98 8.70
CA LEU A 142 2.81 -0.31 9.42
C LEU A 142 2.52 -0.14 10.90
N ASP A 143 3.10 0.89 11.52
CA ASP A 143 2.89 1.14 12.96
C ASP A 143 1.44 1.50 13.25
N ARG A 144 0.81 2.31 12.39
CA ARG A 144 -0.60 2.66 12.57
C ARG A 144 -1.52 1.47 12.28
N LEU A 145 -1.18 0.68 11.27
CA LEU A 145 -1.93 -0.54 10.96
C LEU A 145 -1.89 -1.50 12.16
N ALA A 146 -0.70 -1.65 12.77
CA ALA A 146 -0.55 -2.50 13.94
C ALA A 146 -1.43 -2.01 15.09
N ALA A 147 -1.42 -0.70 15.37
CA ALA A 147 -2.21 -0.14 16.46
C ALA A 147 -3.71 -0.40 16.23
N LEU A 148 -4.19 -0.25 15.00
CA LEU A 148 -5.59 -0.53 14.67
C LEU A 148 -5.93 -2.00 14.83
N ALA A 149 -5.11 -2.88 14.27
CA ALA A 149 -5.39 -4.32 14.26
C ALA A 149 -5.34 -4.89 15.68
N GLU A 150 -4.37 -4.42 16.48
CA GLU A 150 -4.18 -4.93 17.84
C GLU A 150 -5.24 -4.44 18.82
N SER A 151 -5.95 -3.37 18.47
CA SER A 151 -7.02 -2.85 19.32
C SER A 151 -8.40 -3.40 18.93
N SER A 152 -8.46 -4.22 17.92
CA SER A 152 -9.74 -4.77 17.44
C SER A 152 -10.20 -5.96 18.24
#